data_d1c374c40c333e8185475b953b51408d
#
_entry.id   d1c374c40c333e8185475b953b51408d
#
_cell.length_a   1.000
_cell.length_b   1.000
_cell.length_c   1.000
_cell.angle_alpha   90.00
_cell.angle_beta   90.00
_cell.angle_gamma   90.00
#
_symmetry.space_group_name_H-M   'P 1'
#
loop_
_entity.id
_entity.type
_entity.pdbx_description
1 polymer ?
#
loop_
_entity_poly.entity_id
_entity_poly.type
_entity_poly.pdbx_seq_one_letter_code
_entity_poly.pdbx_strand_id
1 'polypeptide(L)'
;MNIIITIKITKLTTILLREYSCFMIKRIYHGSNLIIKQPELGKGKIHNDYGQGFYCTEDKNLAMEWAVDEAKNGFANCYDIDLEGLDIIDLCSDKYTILNWLEILIENRIFDMSYELTINASAYLKDNFSVDYHNCDLMVGYRADDSYFAFARDFLNGAISLRQLNRALYLGKLGTQIVLKSENAFDRLRYVSSEEAESSIWYPKKKVRDRSARNDYKELRQEKILNEDIYMIDLIRGDIKADDERLRRGLSI
;
A
#
# COMPACT_ATOMS: atom_id res chain seq x y z
N MET A 1 -54.26 -12.57 4.79
CA MET A 1 -53.08 -13.17 4.10
C MET A 1 -52.03 -12.12 3.72
N ASN A 2 -52.37 -10.87 3.44
CA ASN A 2 -51.44 -9.81 3.00
C ASN A 2 -50.47 -9.28 4.07
N ILE A 3 -50.86 -9.28 5.35
CA ILE A 3 -50.01 -8.72 6.45
C ILE A 3 -48.78 -9.62 6.75
N ILE A 4 -48.92 -10.94 6.67
CA ILE A 4 -47.84 -11.90 6.94
C ILE A 4 -46.76 -11.86 5.83
N ILE A 5 -47.19 -11.61 4.59
CA ILE A 5 -46.25 -11.48 3.44
C ILE A 5 -45.45 -10.18 3.56
N THR A 6 -46.04 -9.07 3.97
CA THR A 6 -45.38 -7.78 4.14
C THR A 6 -44.34 -7.83 5.27
N ILE A 7 -44.63 -8.51 6.40
CA ILE A 7 -43.66 -8.67 7.51
C ILE A 7 -42.51 -9.59 7.14
N LYS A 8 -42.71 -10.61 6.30
CA LYS A 8 -41.62 -11.47 5.81
C LYS A 8 -40.72 -10.73 4.82
N ILE A 9 -41.28 -9.92 3.93
CA ILE A 9 -40.50 -9.14 2.95
C ILE A 9 -39.64 -8.09 3.68
N THR A 10 -40.19 -7.35 4.65
CA THR A 10 -39.44 -6.37 5.44
C THR A 10 -38.34 -7.02 6.30
N LYS A 11 -38.52 -8.19 6.89
CA LYS A 11 -37.48 -8.92 7.59
C LYS A 11 -36.38 -9.43 6.66
N LEU A 12 -36.74 -9.94 5.47
CA LEU A 12 -35.76 -10.41 4.49
C LEU A 12 -34.92 -9.24 3.92
N THR A 13 -35.54 -8.12 3.59
CA THR A 13 -34.84 -6.92 3.15
C THR A 13 -33.96 -6.33 4.26
N THR A 14 -34.40 -6.35 5.51
CA THR A 14 -33.57 -5.88 6.65
C THR A 14 -32.39 -6.81 6.92
N ILE A 15 -32.54 -8.13 6.73
CA ILE A 15 -31.45 -9.08 6.84
C ILE A 15 -30.46 -8.93 5.68
N LEU A 16 -30.94 -8.81 4.44
CA LEU A 16 -30.11 -8.56 3.27
C LEU A 16 -29.37 -7.22 3.36
N LEU A 17 -30.02 -6.16 3.81
CA LEU A 17 -29.38 -4.87 4.05
C LEU A 17 -28.34 -4.92 5.19
N ARG A 18 -28.57 -5.73 6.23
CA ARG A 18 -27.61 -5.95 7.31
C ARG A 18 -26.41 -6.78 6.84
N GLU A 19 -26.63 -7.78 6.01
CA GLU A 19 -25.53 -8.57 5.42
C GLU A 19 -24.75 -7.70 4.41
N TYR A 20 -25.39 -6.91 3.57
CA TYR A 20 -24.74 -5.97 2.65
C TYR A 20 -23.93 -4.91 3.41
N SER A 21 -24.47 -4.34 4.50
CA SER A 21 -23.75 -3.40 5.36
C SER A 21 -22.54 -4.05 6.07
N CYS A 22 -22.61 -5.34 6.39
CA CYS A 22 -21.48 -6.05 7.01
C CYS A 22 -20.31 -6.27 6.03
N PHE A 23 -20.56 -6.33 4.72
CA PHE A 23 -19.53 -6.48 3.68
C PHE A 23 -18.76 -5.17 3.39
N MET A 24 -19.26 -4.03 3.81
CA MET A 24 -18.62 -2.71 3.59
C MET A 24 -17.76 -2.25 4.76
N ILE A 25 -17.87 -2.90 5.94
CA ILE A 25 -17.04 -2.58 7.10
C ILE A 25 -15.75 -3.39 7.05
N LYS A 26 -14.62 -2.70 7.03
CA LYS A 26 -13.29 -3.30 7.04
C LYS A 26 -12.59 -3.01 8.37
N ARG A 27 -11.97 -4.02 8.97
CA ARG A 27 -11.12 -3.87 10.14
C ARG A 27 -9.69 -3.54 9.72
N ILE A 28 -9.15 -2.47 10.29
CA ILE A 28 -7.80 -1.96 10.00
C ILE A 28 -7.06 -1.64 11.29
N TYR A 29 -5.73 -1.65 11.21
CA TYR A 29 -4.84 -1.43 12.35
C TYR A 29 -3.79 -0.37 12.02
N HIS A 30 -3.54 0.52 12.97
CA HIS A 30 -2.47 1.51 12.90
C HIS A 30 -1.46 1.28 14.02
N GLY A 31 -0.19 1.06 13.69
CA GLY A 31 0.90 0.96 14.64
C GLY A 31 1.45 2.33 15.03
N SER A 32 1.47 2.65 16.32
CA SER A 32 1.94 3.93 16.84
C SER A 32 2.54 3.77 18.24
N ASN A 33 3.39 4.70 18.65
CA ASN A 33 3.86 4.79 20.04
C ASN A 33 2.81 5.33 21.02
N LEU A 34 1.61 5.67 20.52
CA LEU A 34 0.51 6.22 21.30
C LEU A 34 -0.80 5.47 20.99
N ILE A 35 -1.71 5.47 21.96
CA ILE A 35 -3.12 5.12 21.73
C ILE A 35 -3.79 6.31 21.04
N ILE A 36 -4.26 6.10 19.81
CA ILE A 36 -4.93 7.10 18.99
C ILE A 36 -6.39 6.70 18.87
N LYS A 37 -7.26 7.24 19.74
CA LYS A 37 -8.71 6.94 19.69
C LYS A 37 -9.42 7.69 18.57
N GLN A 38 -8.96 8.88 18.27
CA GLN A 38 -9.51 9.76 17.25
C GLN A 38 -8.36 10.33 16.41
N PRO A 39 -8.02 9.69 15.28
CA PRO A 39 -7.02 10.23 14.38
C PRO A 39 -7.52 11.51 13.72
N GLU A 40 -6.59 12.42 13.43
CA GLU A 40 -6.89 13.72 12.84
C GLU A 40 -6.25 13.82 11.45
N LEU A 41 -7.00 14.33 10.48
CA LEU A 41 -6.48 14.64 9.15
C LEU A 41 -5.33 15.65 9.27
N GLY A 42 -4.29 15.47 8.45
CA GLY A 42 -3.15 16.39 8.42
C GLY A 42 -2.08 16.16 9.51
N LYS A 43 -2.24 15.23 10.44
CA LYS A 43 -1.24 14.90 11.47
C LYS A 43 -0.14 13.95 11.01
N GLY A 44 -0.33 13.26 9.88
CA GLY A 44 0.67 12.34 9.31
C GLY A 44 1.88 13.07 8.72
N LYS A 45 2.99 12.31 8.51
CA LYS A 45 4.18 12.83 7.81
C LYS A 45 3.83 13.17 6.36
N ILE A 46 4.36 14.28 5.85
CA ILE A 46 4.12 14.74 4.46
C ILE A 46 4.84 13.83 3.47
N HIS A 47 6.12 13.51 3.74
CA HIS A 47 6.94 12.66 2.87
C HIS A 47 6.81 11.19 3.27
N ASN A 48 5.69 10.59 2.90
CA ASN A 48 5.42 9.16 3.07
C ASN A 48 5.04 8.56 1.72
N ASP A 49 4.87 7.24 1.59
CA ASP A 49 4.72 6.55 0.29
C ASP A 49 3.58 7.10 -0.58
N TYR A 50 2.49 7.55 0.04
CA TYR A 50 1.31 8.15 -0.60
C TYR A 50 1.06 9.59 -0.12
N GLY A 51 2.10 10.27 0.35
CA GLY A 51 2.01 11.60 0.93
C GLY A 51 1.37 11.61 2.33
N GLN A 52 0.80 12.74 2.68
CA GLN A 52 0.16 12.90 3.98
C GLN A 52 -1.14 12.09 4.07
N GLY A 53 -1.33 11.34 5.16
CA GLY A 53 -2.50 10.51 5.41
C GLY A 53 -2.38 9.71 6.70
N PHE A 54 -3.41 8.94 7.04
CA PHE A 54 -3.43 8.03 8.16
C PHE A 54 -3.22 6.60 7.66
N TYR A 55 -2.06 6.04 7.96
CA TYR A 55 -1.56 4.78 7.40
C TYR A 55 -1.95 3.59 8.25
N CYS A 56 -2.68 2.65 7.67
CA CYS A 56 -3.18 1.44 8.31
C CYS A 56 -2.79 0.18 7.52
N THR A 57 -3.05 -0.97 8.11
CA THR A 57 -2.94 -2.30 7.50
C THR A 57 -4.09 -3.19 7.97
N GLU A 58 -4.42 -4.24 7.21
CA GLU A 58 -5.34 -5.28 7.65
C GLU A 58 -4.65 -6.32 8.57
N ASP A 59 -3.33 -6.37 8.57
CA ASP A 59 -2.55 -7.29 9.39
C ASP A 59 -2.16 -6.65 10.73
N LYS A 60 -2.78 -7.15 11.81
CA LYS A 60 -2.49 -6.71 13.18
C LYS A 60 -1.02 -6.90 13.56
N ASN A 61 -0.38 -7.98 13.12
CA ASN A 61 1.01 -8.26 13.47
C ASN A 61 1.95 -7.23 12.81
N LEU A 62 1.66 -6.82 11.58
CA LEU A 62 2.38 -5.73 10.94
C LEU A 62 2.21 -4.40 11.71
N ALA A 63 1.00 -4.10 12.17
CA ALA A 63 0.76 -2.91 12.98
C ALA A 63 1.54 -2.95 14.31
N MET A 64 1.66 -4.14 14.94
CA MET A 64 2.51 -4.32 16.13
C MET A 64 3.99 -4.05 15.83
N GLU A 65 4.50 -4.53 14.69
CA GLU A 65 5.88 -4.28 14.28
C GLU A 65 6.13 -2.79 13.95
N TRP A 66 5.12 -2.09 13.42
CA TRP A 66 5.22 -0.65 13.13
C TRP A 66 5.21 0.21 14.39
N ALA A 67 4.52 -0.28 15.42
CA ALA A 67 4.34 0.44 16.68
C ALA A 67 5.62 0.58 17.51
N VAL A 68 6.61 -0.31 17.31
CA VAL A 68 7.78 -0.44 18.20
C VAL A 68 9.07 0.07 17.58
N ASP A 69 9.94 0.59 18.45
CA ASP A 69 11.35 0.83 18.22
C ASP A 69 12.20 -0.04 19.16
N GLU A 70 13.53 0.01 19.05
CA GLU A 70 14.46 -0.87 19.76
C GLU A 70 14.26 -0.96 21.28
N ALA A 71 13.85 0.13 21.92
CA ALA A 71 13.65 0.20 23.37
C ALA A 71 12.31 0.85 23.75
N LYS A 72 11.36 0.92 22.82
CA LYS A 72 10.08 1.59 23.05
C LYS A 72 8.92 0.70 22.64
N ASN A 73 8.05 0.38 23.60
CA ASN A 73 6.76 -0.21 23.33
C ASN A 73 5.88 0.76 22.55
N GLY A 74 4.86 0.21 21.91
CA GLY A 74 3.86 0.97 21.18
C GLY A 74 2.51 0.28 21.26
N PHE A 75 1.60 0.67 20.36
CA PHE A 75 0.23 0.17 20.35
C PHE A 75 -0.22 -0.11 18.92
N ALA A 76 -0.83 -1.27 18.70
CA ALA A 76 -1.65 -1.51 17.53
C ALA A 76 -3.06 -0.99 17.82
N ASN A 77 -3.40 0.14 17.23
CA ASN A 77 -4.72 0.75 17.31
C ASN A 77 -5.63 0.11 16.28
N CYS A 78 -6.78 -0.40 16.70
CA CYS A 78 -7.74 -1.13 15.91
C CYS A 78 -8.96 -0.25 15.61
N TYR A 79 -9.38 -0.23 14.35
CA TYR A 79 -10.53 0.51 13.88
C TYR A 79 -11.38 -0.34 12.94
N ASP A 80 -12.67 -0.03 12.89
CA ASP A 80 -13.57 -0.42 11.81
C ASP A 80 -13.83 0.80 10.93
N ILE A 81 -13.66 0.66 9.63
CA ILE A 81 -13.97 1.68 8.63
C ILE A 81 -15.14 1.22 7.76
N ASP A 82 -16.13 2.08 7.57
CA ASP A 82 -17.19 1.86 6.61
C ASP A 82 -16.76 2.41 5.25
N LEU A 83 -16.66 1.52 4.26
CA LEU A 83 -16.18 1.83 2.91
C LEU A 83 -17.31 2.31 1.97
N GLU A 84 -18.56 2.30 2.41
CA GLU A 84 -19.70 2.67 1.55
C GLU A 84 -19.58 4.11 1.05
N GLY A 85 -19.55 4.29 -0.28
CA GLY A 85 -19.51 5.61 -0.91
C GLY A 85 -18.20 6.36 -0.79
N LEU A 86 -17.11 5.73 -0.34
CA LEU A 86 -15.77 6.29 -0.41
C LEU A 86 -15.20 6.17 -1.83
N ASP A 87 -14.48 7.19 -2.28
CA ASP A 87 -13.66 7.13 -3.48
C ASP A 87 -12.34 6.42 -3.15
N ILE A 88 -12.21 5.17 -3.62
CA ILE A 88 -11.10 4.27 -3.29
C ILE A 88 -10.24 4.01 -4.51
N ILE A 89 -8.95 4.33 -4.40
CA ILE A 89 -7.93 3.94 -5.37
C ILE A 89 -7.19 2.71 -4.86
N ASP A 90 -7.43 1.57 -5.49
CA ASP A 90 -6.71 0.31 -5.20
C ASP A 90 -5.65 0.04 -6.27
N LEU A 91 -4.40 0.38 -5.96
CA LEU A 91 -3.23 0.17 -6.83
C LEU A 91 -2.84 -1.30 -6.98
N CYS A 92 -3.43 -2.21 -6.19
CA CYS A 92 -3.23 -3.64 -6.31
C CYS A 92 -4.25 -4.30 -7.26
N SER A 93 -5.22 -3.53 -7.77
CA SER A 93 -6.20 -4.00 -8.77
C SER A 93 -5.60 -4.09 -10.16
N ASP A 94 -6.25 -4.85 -11.05
CA ASP A 94 -5.85 -5.01 -12.45
C ASP A 94 -5.91 -3.72 -13.29
N LYS A 95 -6.50 -2.66 -12.75
CA LYS A 95 -6.56 -1.33 -13.37
C LYS A 95 -5.18 -0.67 -13.45
N TYR A 96 -4.31 -0.97 -12.50
CA TYR A 96 -3.01 -0.33 -12.34
C TYR A 96 -1.86 -1.33 -12.50
N THR A 97 -0.70 -0.81 -12.82
CA THR A 97 0.57 -1.55 -12.83
C THR A 97 1.45 -1.07 -11.68
N ILE A 98 2.52 -1.80 -11.41
CA ILE A 98 3.53 -1.38 -10.43
C ILE A 98 4.15 -0.01 -10.76
N LEU A 99 4.13 0.40 -12.03
CA LEU A 99 4.66 1.69 -12.47
C LEU A 99 3.78 2.87 -12.01
N ASN A 100 2.47 2.67 -11.88
CA ASN A 100 1.57 3.66 -11.28
C ASN A 100 1.89 3.88 -9.79
N TRP A 101 2.16 2.79 -9.05
CA TRP A 101 2.61 2.88 -7.67
C TRP A 101 3.97 3.59 -7.56
N LEU A 102 4.91 3.26 -8.45
CA LEU A 102 6.24 3.84 -8.47
C LEU A 102 6.20 5.35 -8.76
N GLU A 103 5.31 5.78 -9.65
CA GLU A 103 5.10 7.19 -9.97
C GLU A 103 4.63 7.95 -8.72
N ILE A 104 3.61 7.47 -8.02
CA ILE A 104 3.12 8.07 -6.77
C ILE A 104 4.23 8.10 -5.70
N LEU A 105 5.02 7.04 -5.60
CA LEU A 105 6.13 6.98 -4.66
C LEU A 105 7.19 8.06 -4.94
N ILE A 106 7.52 8.30 -6.21
CA ILE A 106 8.48 9.33 -6.64
C ILE A 106 7.95 10.72 -6.33
N GLU A 107 6.66 10.96 -6.51
CA GLU A 107 6.04 12.25 -6.21
C GLU A 107 6.09 12.58 -4.70
N ASN A 108 5.95 11.57 -3.83
CA ASN A 108 5.79 11.78 -2.39
C ASN A 108 7.08 11.58 -1.57
N ARG A 109 8.04 10.81 -2.07
CA ARG A 109 9.30 10.51 -1.38
C ARG A 109 10.47 11.25 -2.02
N ILE A 110 11.52 11.46 -1.25
CA ILE A 110 12.73 12.13 -1.74
C ILE A 110 13.65 11.09 -2.37
N PHE A 111 13.80 11.17 -3.69
CA PHE A 111 14.75 10.37 -4.47
C PHE A 111 16.01 11.18 -4.81
N ASP A 112 17.13 10.47 -4.94
CA ASP A 112 18.36 11.06 -5.46
C ASP A 112 18.24 11.27 -6.98
N MET A 113 18.14 12.52 -7.38
CA MET A 113 18.03 12.96 -8.78
C MET A 113 19.40 13.32 -9.41
N SER A 114 20.51 12.79 -8.89
CA SER A 114 21.84 13.07 -9.42
C SER A 114 22.12 12.37 -10.76
N TYR A 115 21.36 11.34 -11.09
CA TYR A 115 21.56 10.55 -12.31
C TYR A 115 20.55 10.94 -13.40
N GLU A 116 21.05 11.16 -14.62
CA GLU A 116 20.22 11.55 -15.78
C GLU A 116 19.11 10.51 -16.05
N LEU A 117 19.41 9.22 -15.92
CA LEU A 117 18.40 8.17 -16.09
C LEU A 117 17.26 8.30 -15.07
N THR A 118 17.56 8.62 -13.80
CA THR A 118 16.53 8.80 -12.76
C THR A 118 15.63 10.01 -13.06
N ILE A 119 16.23 11.10 -13.55
CA ILE A 119 15.48 12.31 -13.97
C ILE A 119 14.53 11.98 -15.12
N ASN A 120 15.05 11.34 -16.16
CA ASN A 120 14.27 10.94 -17.33
C ASN A 120 13.20 9.90 -16.98
N ALA A 121 13.50 8.94 -16.09
CA ALA A 121 12.56 7.97 -15.58
C ALA A 121 11.40 8.62 -14.83
N SER A 122 11.70 9.57 -13.94
CA SER A 122 10.69 10.31 -13.18
C SER A 122 9.74 11.08 -14.11
N ALA A 123 10.29 11.81 -15.09
CA ALA A 123 9.49 12.53 -16.09
C ALA A 123 8.62 11.56 -16.91
N TYR A 124 9.21 10.45 -17.38
CA TYR A 124 8.50 9.47 -18.18
C TYR A 124 7.36 8.78 -17.40
N LEU A 125 7.59 8.41 -16.14
CA LEU A 125 6.56 7.81 -15.28
C LEU A 125 5.42 8.80 -15.03
N LYS A 126 5.73 10.05 -14.76
CA LYS A 126 4.72 11.11 -14.57
C LYS A 126 3.86 11.29 -15.81
N ASP A 127 4.47 11.31 -17.02
CA ASP A 127 3.74 11.55 -18.26
C ASP A 127 2.87 10.36 -18.70
N ASN A 128 3.22 9.12 -18.30
CA ASN A 128 2.59 7.92 -18.84
C ASN A 128 1.90 7.04 -17.79
N PHE A 129 2.19 7.18 -16.47
CA PHE A 129 1.68 6.30 -15.41
C PHE A 129 1.06 7.06 -14.24
N SER A 130 0.83 8.36 -14.38
CA SER A 130 0.25 9.18 -13.33
C SER A 130 -1.18 8.73 -12.99
N VAL A 131 -1.54 8.89 -11.73
CA VAL A 131 -2.85 8.56 -11.16
C VAL A 131 -3.41 9.81 -10.51
N ASP A 132 -4.66 10.17 -10.82
CA ASP A 132 -5.34 11.25 -10.11
C ASP A 132 -5.83 10.74 -8.74
N TYR A 133 -4.97 10.87 -7.72
CA TYR A 133 -5.21 10.38 -6.35
C TYR A 133 -5.34 11.48 -5.29
N HIS A 134 -5.20 12.74 -5.69
CA HIS A 134 -5.15 13.85 -4.73
C HIS A 134 -6.48 14.08 -4.00
N ASN A 135 -7.60 13.76 -4.65
CA ASN A 135 -8.95 13.97 -4.13
C ASN A 135 -9.63 12.67 -3.68
N CYS A 136 -8.95 11.52 -3.71
CA CYS A 136 -9.55 10.27 -3.25
C CYS A 136 -9.70 10.25 -1.71
N ASP A 137 -10.66 9.47 -1.24
CA ASP A 137 -10.89 9.28 0.19
C ASP A 137 -9.88 8.30 0.80
N LEU A 138 -9.54 7.24 0.05
CA LEU A 138 -8.73 6.15 0.53
C LEU A 138 -7.86 5.56 -0.58
N MET A 139 -6.62 5.25 -0.23
CA MET A 139 -5.71 4.51 -1.12
C MET A 139 -5.35 3.17 -0.52
N VAL A 140 -5.29 2.15 -1.38
CA VAL A 140 -4.74 0.82 -1.07
C VAL A 140 -3.55 0.58 -2.00
N GLY A 141 -2.43 0.10 -1.46
CA GLY A 141 -1.27 -0.17 -2.30
C GLY A 141 -0.10 -0.79 -1.55
N TYR A 142 0.99 -1.00 -2.27
CA TYR A 142 2.20 -1.59 -1.72
C TYR A 142 2.87 -0.65 -0.73
N ARG A 143 3.57 -1.22 0.24
CA ARG A 143 4.36 -0.48 1.20
C ARG A 143 5.80 -0.33 0.71
N ALA A 144 6.36 0.86 0.89
CA ALA A 144 7.78 1.13 0.66
C ALA A 144 8.47 1.52 1.97
N ASP A 145 8.79 0.54 2.83
CA ASP A 145 9.75 0.80 3.89
C ASP A 145 11.17 0.99 3.32
N ASP A 146 12.16 1.23 4.17
CA ASP A 146 13.52 1.56 3.73
C ASP A 146 14.13 0.53 2.77
N SER A 147 13.78 -0.76 2.91
CA SER A 147 14.25 -1.82 2.02
C SER A 147 13.60 -1.73 0.64
N TYR A 148 12.29 -1.55 0.60
CA TYR A 148 11.51 -1.49 -0.64
C TYR A 148 11.74 -0.19 -1.40
N PHE A 149 12.01 0.89 -0.68
CA PHE A 149 12.47 2.14 -1.29
C PHE A 149 13.78 1.95 -2.07
N ALA A 150 14.69 1.10 -1.54
CA ALA A 150 15.91 0.73 -2.27
C ALA A 150 15.60 -0.05 -3.57
N PHE A 151 14.57 -0.93 -3.58
CA PHE A 151 14.17 -1.68 -4.77
C PHE A 151 13.63 -0.75 -5.87
N ALA A 152 12.76 0.19 -5.48
CA ALA A 152 12.25 1.24 -6.38
C ALA A 152 13.39 2.05 -7.01
N ARG A 153 14.36 2.50 -6.18
CA ARG A 153 15.54 3.23 -6.65
C ARG A 153 16.40 2.40 -7.61
N ASP A 154 16.60 1.11 -7.32
CA ASP A 154 17.41 0.23 -8.16
C ASP A 154 16.75 0.03 -9.54
N PHE A 155 15.42 -0.02 -9.61
CA PHE A 155 14.70 -0.06 -10.89
C PHE A 155 14.83 1.25 -11.68
N LEU A 156 14.67 2.40 -11.03
CA LEU A 156 14.83 3.72 -11.66
C LEU A 156 16.23 3.92 -12.24
N ASN A 157 17.24 3.36 -11.58
CA ASN A 157 18.64 3.41 -12.03
C ASN A 157 19.00 2.31 -13.05
N GLY A 158 18.03 1.47 -13.45
CA GLY A 158 18.25 0.40 -14.41
C GLY A 158 19.04 -0.80 -13.87
N ALA A 159 19.17 -0.93 -12.54
CA ALA A 159 19.90 -2.02 -11.90
C ALA A 159 19.10 -3.34 -11.81
N ILE A 160 17.78 -3.26 -11.88
CA ILE A 160 16.86 -4.40 -11.92
C ILE A 160 15.80 -4.23 -12.99
N SER A 161 15.23 -5.34 -13.46
CA SER A 161 14.14 -5.34 -14.43
C SER A 161 12.77 -5.12 -13.75
N LEU A 162 11.75 -4.80 -14.56
CA LEU A 162 10.35 -4.69 -14.12
C LEU A 162 9.85 -5.98 -13.47
N ARG A 163 10.23 -7.14 -14.02
CA ARG A 163 9.93 -8.46 -13.44
C ARG A 163 10.54 -8.59 -12.03
N GLN A 164 11.78 -8.17 -11.85
CA GLN A 164 12.46 -8.20 -10.55
C GLN A 164 11.82 -7.19 -9.58
N LEU A 165 11.44 -6.00 -10.02
CA LEU A 165 10.73 -5.04 -9.17
C LEU A 165 9.38 -5.60 -8.68
N ASN A 166 8.57 -6.17 -9.58
CA ASN A 166 7.30 -6.79 -9.22
C ASN A 166 7.49 -7.87 -8.14
N ARG A 167 8.48 -8.75 -8.28
CA ARG A 167 8.77 -9.80 -7.30
C ARG A 167 9.31 -9.23 -5.98
N ALA A 168 10.15 -8.20 -6.04
CA ALA A 168 10.73 -7.56 -4.87
C ALA A 168 9.67 -7.03 -3.89
N LEU A 169 8.52 -6.56 -4.37
CA LEU A 169 7.45 -6.02 -3.52
C LEU A 169 6.76 -7.08 -2.66
N TYR A 170 6.87 -8.35 -3.00
CA TYR A 170 6.31 -9.45 -2.21
C TYR A 170 7.31 -10.03 -1.19
N LEU A 171 8.58 -9.60 -1.24
CA LEU A 171 9.57 -10.03 -0.27
C LEU A 171 9.20 -9.54 1.13
N GLY A 172 9.53 -10.33 2.15
CA GLY A 172 9.22 -9.98 3.54
C GLY A 172 7.74 -9.95 3.90
N LYS A 173 6.83 -10.20 2.95
CA LYS A 173 5.37 -10.26 3.17
C LYS A 173 4.82 -9.05 3.93
N LEU A 174 5.19 -7.83 3.50
CA LEU A 174 4.72 -6.58 4.14
C LEU A 174 3.24 -6.27 3.86
N GLY A 175 2.60 -7.03 2.96
CA GLY A 175 1.22 -6.82 2.60
C GLY A 175 0.96 -5.46 1.95
N THR A 176 -0.29 -5.05 2.00
CA THR A 176 -0.74 -3.75 1.53
C THR A 176 -0.93 -2.77 2.69
N GLN A 177 -0.80 -1.50 2.40
CA GLN A 177 -1.21 -0.45 3.33
C GLN A 177 -2.48 0.24 2.82
N ILE A 178 -3.27 0.71 3.77
CA ILE A 178 -4.50 1.46 3.57
C ILE A 178 -4.26 2.85 4.10
N VAL A 179 -4.48 3.87 3.28
CA VAL A 179 -4.19 5.26 3.64
C VAL A 179 -5.45 6.10 3.53
N LEU A 180 -5.91 6.63 4.65
CA LEU A 180 -7.03 7.57 4.70
C LEU A 180 -6.52 8.98 4.38
N LYS A 181 -7.17 9.66 3.44
CA LYS A 181 -6.71 10.94 2.89
C LYS A 181 -7.70 12.10 3.00
N SER A 182 -8.98 11.84 3.29
CA SER A 182 -10.03 12.84 3.34
C SER A 182 -10.78 12.88 4.67
N GLU A 183 -11.41 13.99 5.00
CA GLU A 183 -12.33 14.10 6.14
C GLU A 183 -13.43 13.05 6.08
N ASN A 184 -13.99 12.79 4.88
CA ASN A 184 -15.02 11.78 4.67
C ASN A 184 -14.55 10.38 5.12
N ALA A 185 -13.30 9.97 4.81
CA ALA A 185 -12.75 8.71 5.27
C ALA A 185 -12.53 8.67 6.78
N PHE A 186 -12.10 9.79 7.40
CA PHE A 186 -11.92 9.89 8.85
C PHE A 186 -13.24 9.84 9.62
N ASP A 187 -14.31 10.44 9.09
CA ASP A 187 -15.66 10.43 9.69
C ASP A 187 -16.27 9.03 9.71
N ARG A 188 -15.83 8.15 8.81
CA ARG A 188 -16.27 6.75 8.72
C ARG A 188 -15.43 5.78 9.55
N LEU A 189 -14.42 6.30 10.24
CA LEU A 189 -13.52 5.51 11.06
C LEU A 189 -14.04 5.40 12.49
N ARG A 190 -14.21 4.20 12.98
CA ARG A 190 -14.64 3.93 14.35
C ARG A 190 -13.54 3.21 15.13
N TYR A 191 -13.05 3.81 16.20
CA TYR A 191 -12.12 3.17 17.12
C TYR A 191 -12.78 1.96 17.81
N VAL A 192 -12.05 0.84 17.86
CA VAL A 192 -12.49 -0.40 18.50
C VAL A 192 -11.70 -0.68 19.78
N SER A 193 -10.37 -0.75 19.67
CA SER A 193 -9.49 -1.09 20.78
C SER A 193 -8.04 -0.72 20.46
N SER A 194 -7.19 -0.80 21.46
CA SER A 194 -5.73 -0.78 21.29
C SER A 194 -5.11 -1.92 22.05
N GLU A 195 -4.04 -2.49 21.51
CA GLU A 195 -3.26 -3.55 22.17
C GLU A 195 -1.81 -3.12 22.22
N GLU A 196 -1.18 -3.29 23.37
CA GLU A 196 0.22 -2.96 23.55
C GLU A 196 1.12 -3.89 22.77
N ALA A 197 2.06 -3.31 22.04
CA ALA A 197 3.12 -4.00 21.34
C ALA A 197 4.41 -3.89 22.18
N GLU A 198 4.82 -4.97 22.82
CA GLU A 198 6.06 -5.02 23.56
C GLU A 198 7.27 -5.03 22.62
N SER A 199 8.17 -4.09 22.78
CA SER A 199 9.39 -3.98 21.96
C SER A 199 10.24 -5.26 22.00
N SER A 200 10.35 -5.87 23.18
CA SER A 200 11.08 -7.13 23.37
C SER A 200 10.58 -8.28 22.50
N ILE A 201 9.31 -8.26 22.11
CA ILE A 201 8.66 -9.28 21.25
C ILE A 201 8.65 -8.85 19.79
N TRP A 202 8.23 -7.62 19.50
CA TRP A 202 7.90 -7.20 18.14
C TRP A 202 9.08 -6.58 17.39
N TYR A 203 10.01 -5.93 18.07
CA TYR A 203 11.19 -5.39 17.42
C TYR A 203 12.11 -6.47 16.82
N PRO A 204 12.41 -7.60 17.50
CA PRO A 204 13.13 -8.70 16.88
C PRO A 204 12.42 -9.28 15.64
N LYS A 205 11.09 -9.43 15.66
CA LYS A 205 10.31 -9.90 14.51
C LYS A 205 10.45 -8.95 13.31
N LYS A 206 10.28 -7.64 13.54
CA LYS A 206 10.52 -6.59 12.53
C LYS A 206 11.90 -6.71 11.91
N LYS A 207 12.96 -6.88 12.73
CA LYS A 207 14.35 -7.02 12.26
C LYS A 207 14.60 -8.31 11.48
N VAL A 208 13.99 -9.41 11.88
CA VAL A 208 14.09 -10.69 11.14
C VAL A 208 13.44 -10.55 9.77
N ARG A 209 12.25 -9.97 9.69
CA ARG A 209 11.54 -9.71 8.44
C ARG A 209 12.35 -8.83 7.48
N ASP A 210 12.87 -7.70 7.97
CA ASP A 210 13.70 -6.78 7.18
C ASP A 210 14.98 -7.47 6.67
N ARG A 211 15.63 -8.24 7.52
CA ARG A 211 16.84 -9.00 7.12
C ARG A 211 16.54 -10.05 6.07
N SER A 212 15.41 -10.79 6.22
CA SER A 212 14.97 -11.76 5.22
C SER A 212 14.74 -11.08 3.88
N ALA A 213 13.92 -10.03 3.85
CA ALA A 213 13.63 -9.28 2.63
C ALA A 213 14.91 -8.78 1.92
N ARG A 214 15.89 -8.28 2.67
CA ARG A 214 17.18 -7.84 2.09
C ARG A 214 18.02 -8.98 1.54
N ASN A 215 18.00 -10.16 2.17
CA ASN A 215 18.73 -11.33 1.68
C ASN A 215 18.07 -11.88 0.41
N ASP A 216 16.74 -12.05 0.44
CA ASP A 216 15.97 -12.53 -0.70
C ASP A 216 16.12 -11.56 -1.90
N TYR A 217 16.21 -10.25 -1.64
CA TYR A 217 16.46 -9.25 -2.68
C TYR A 217 17.87 -9.37 -3.29
N LYS A 218 18.89 -9.69 -2.49
CA LYS A 218 20.24 -9.92 -3.03
C LYS A 218 20.25 -11.11 -3.99
N GLU A 219 19.54 -12.18 -3.67
CA GLU A 219 19.38 -13.35 -4.55
C GLU A 219 18.61 -12.97 -5.82
N LEU A 220 17.51 -12.24 -5.69
CA LEU A 220 16.72 -11.75 -6.82
C LEU A 220 17.55 -10.92 -7.81
N ARG A 221 18.44 -10.07 -7.32
CA ARG A 221 19.33 -9.24 -8.17
C ARG A 221 20.38 -10.07 -8.93
N GLN A 222 20.73 -11.25 -8.44
CA GLN A 222 21.71 -12.15 -9.07
C GLN A 222 21.07 -13.12 -10.06
N GLU A 223 19.74 -13.09 -10.21
CA GLU A 223 19.06 -13.94 -11.19
C GLU A 223 19.54 -13.64 -12.61
N LYS A 224 19.49 -14.68 -13.43
CA LYS A 224 19.82 -14.55 -14.86
C LYS A 224 18.89 -13.53 -15.52
N ILE A 225 19.49 -12.64 -16.29
CA ILE A 225 18.78 -11.71 -17.18
C ILE A 225 18.09 -12.53 -18.28
N LEU A 226 16.81 -12.30 -18.47
CA LEU A 226 16.00 -12.91 -19.52
C LEU A 226 15.87 -11.97 -20.71
N ASN A 227 15.67 -12.51 -21.91
CA ASN A 227 15.51 -11.70 -23.12
C ASN A 227 14.25 -10.82 -23.09
N GLU A 228 13.24 -11.24 -22.33
CA GLU A 228 11.97 -10.51 -22.10
C GLU A 228 12.03 -9.52 -20.94
N ASP A 229 13.14 -9.44 -20.21
CA ASP A 229 13.28 -8.49 -19.12
C ASP A 229 13.23 -7.05 -19.64
N ILE A 230 12.37 -6.23 -19.04
CA ILE A 230 12.18 -4.83 -19.37
C ILE A 230 12.83 -3.98 -18.26
N TYR A 231 13.77 -3.14 -18.63
CA TYR A 231 14.41 -2.18 -17.75
C TYR A 231 13.82 -0.78 -17.95
N MET A 232 14.10 0.14 -17.05
CA MET A 232 13.62 1.52 -17.15
C MET A 232 13.99 2.18 -18.48
N ILE A 233 15.20 1.92 -18.97
CA ILE A 233 15.64 2.46 -20.26
C ILE A 233 14.85 1.91 -21.45
N ASP A 234 14.38 0.66 -21.36
CA ASP A 234 13.57 0.02 -22.41
C ASP A 234 12.15 0.59 -22.45
N LEU A 235 11.59 0.93 -21.26
CA LEU A 235 10.31 1.64 -21.17
C LEU A 235 10.38 2.97 -21.89
N ILE A 236 11.41 3.77 -21.60
CA ILE A 236 11.60 5.12 -22.18
C ILE A 236 11.82 5.02 -23.70
N ARG A 237 12.75 4.17 -24.17
CA ARG A 237 13.09 4.04 -25.59
C ARG A 237 11.98 3.41 -26.41
N GLY A 238 11.23 2.47 -25.81
CA GLY A 238 10.11 1.80 -26.45
C GLY A 238 8.80 2.57 -26.39
N ASP A 239 8.76 3.73 -25.74
CA ASP A 239 7.55 4.52 -25.47
C ASP A 239 6.38 3.64 -24.95
N ILE A 240 6.71 2.77 -23.94
CA ILE A 240 5.79 1.76 -23.40
C ILE A 240 4.82 2.44 -22.41
N LYS A 241 3.56 2.57 -22.78
CA LYS A 241 2.51 3.25 -21.98
C LYS A 241 1.73 2.29 -21.09
N ALA A 242 0.90 2.82 -20.21
CA ALA A 242 0.17 2.08 -19.18
C ALA A 242 -0.76 0.97 -19.72
N ASP A 243 -1.22 1.08 -20.96
CA ASP A 243 -2.09 0.11 -21.64
C ASP A 243 -1.33 -1.01 -22.38
N ASP A 244 0.02 -0.96 -22.42
CA ASP A 244 0.84 -1.93 -23.10
C ASP A 244 0.76 -3.33 -22.46
N GLU A 245 0.40 -4.34 -23.25
CA GLU A 245 0.28 -5.72 -22.77
C GLU A 245 1.58 -6.30 -22.20
N ARG A 246 2.75 -5.78 -22.60
CA ARG A 246 4.04 -6.23 -22.09
C ARG A 246 4.20 -5.98 -20.60
N LEU A 247 3.54 -4.96 -20.06
CA LEU A 247 3.56 -4.65 -18.62
C LEU A 247 2.81 -5.68 -17.78
N ARG A 248 1.88 -6.41 -18.40
CA ARG A 248 1.05 -7.44 -17.74
C ARG A 248 1.62 -8.86 -17.90
N ARG A 249 2.52 -9.06 -18.88
CA ARG A 249 3.22 -10.33 -19.10
C ARG A 249 4.32 -10.50 -18.06
N GLY A 250 4.13 -11.29 -17.07
CA GLY A 250 5.11 -11.53 -15.98
C GLY A 250 4.52 -11.32 -14.58
N LEU A 251 3.25 -10.96 -14.50
CA LEU A 251 2.49 -10.91 -13.24
C LEU A 251 1.91 -12.28 -12.85
N SER A 252 2.06 -13.30 -13.71
CA SER A 252 1.68 -14.68 -13.36
C SER A 252 2.79 -15.26 -12.48
N ILE A 253 2.60 -15.21 -11.17
CA ILE A 253 3.38 -15.91 -10.14
C ILE A 253 2.88 -17.35 -10.06
#